data_692d554a01e527f79b18e4158e3e4b8b
#
_entry.id   692d554a01e527f79b18e4158e3e4b8b
#
_cell.length_a   1.000
_cell.length_b   1.000
_cell.length_c   1.000
_cell.angle_alpha   90.00
_cell.angle_beta   90.00
_cell.angle_gamma   90.00
#
_symmetry.space_group_name_H-M   'P 1'
#
loop_
_entity.id
_entity.type
_entity.pdbx_description
1 polymer ?
#
loop_
_entity_poly.entity_id
_entity_poly.type
_entity_poly.pdbx_seq_one_letter_code
_entity_poly.pdbx_strand_id
1 'polypeptide(L)'
;MNIRKEIKLNRELKLYIMRHGETEWNMLEKFQGQLNSALTERGIEKIVKTGKELENVKFKAVYTSELGRTIDTAEIILENNNFEKKKDVEKRLKLEKLSELNEIYFGEWQGMDFKEIFLKYPEEAHNYFYDVKNYCAENVKGEELKDGLERFLSGLKKIVNDNEEGNILIVTHGAVLELFFNYIESKEADDFDERNLIGNGEYRIFTYKNGKYVMETFEKKL
;
A
#
# COMPACT_ATOMS: atom_id res chain seq x y z
N MET A 1 -20.42 -25.96 20.24
CA MET A 1 -19.24 -25.36 19.56
C MET A 1 -19.75 -24.63 18.35
N ASN A 2 -19.44 -23.35 18.22
CA ASN A 2 -20.24 -22.39 17.45
C ASN A 2 -19.94 -22.48 15.95
N ILE A 3 -20.88 -22.87 15.11
CA ILE A 3 -20.79 -22.96 13.63
C ILE A 3 -20.20 -21.67 13.01
N ARG A 4 -20.49 -20.49 13.57
CA ARG A 4 -19.87 -19.22 13.19
C ARG A 4 -18.35 -19.16 13.42
N LYS A 5 -17.80 -19.96 14.35
CA LYS A 5 -16.35 -20.01 14.62
C LYS A 5 -15.62 -20.94 13.62
N GLU A 6 -16.29 -21.99 13.15
CA GLU A 6 -15.76 -22.90 12.12
C GLU A 6 -15.81 -22.29 10.71
N ILE A 7 -16.86 -21.51 10.40
CA ILE A 7 -16.94 -20.76 9.13
C ILE A 7 -15.84 -19.71 9.02
N LYS A 8 -15.43 -19.07 10.16
CA LYS A 8 -14.29 -18.16 10.17
C LYS A 8 -12.92 -18.83 9.92
N LEU A 9 -12.77 -20.11 10.21
CA LEU A 9 -11.53 -20.86 10.05
C LEU A 9 -11.21 -21.24 8.59
N ASN A 10 -12.20 -21.24 7.68
CA ASN A 10 -12.00 -21.61 6.28
C ASN A 10 -12.07 -20.42 5.30
N ARG A 11 -12.04 -19.19 5.79
CA ARG A 11 -12.00 -18.01 4.92
C ARG A 11 -10.67 -17.92 4.20
N GLU A 12 -10.74 -17.75 2.90
CA GLU A 12 -9.60 -17.47 2.04
C GLU A 12 -9.88 -16.23 1.22
N LEU A 13 -9.11 -15.18 1.48
CA LEU A 13 -9.15 -13.92 0.73
C LEU A 13 -7.85 -13.76 -0.03
N LYS A 14 -7.92 -13.32 -1.28
CA LYS A 14 -6.77 -12.86 -2.04
C LYS A 14 -6.71 -11.35 -2.02
N LEU A 15 -5.68 -10.83 -1.40
CA LEU A 15 -5.43 -9.40 -1.27
C LEU A 15 -4.39 -8.98 -2.31
N TYR A 16 -4.81 -8.21 -3.29
CA TYR A 16 -3.95 -7.56 -4.27
C TYR A 16 -3.52 -6.23 -3.70
N ILE A 17 -2.36 -6.19 -3.05
CA ILE A 17 -1.86 -5.00 -2.36
C ILE A 17 -0.89 -4.27 -3.29
N MET A 18 -1.20 -3.03 -3.61
CA MET A 18 -0.57 -2.24 -4.65
C MET A 18 -0.04 -0.92 -4.10
N ARG A 19 1.15 -0.51 -4.54
CA ARG A 19 1.62 0.86 -4.38
C ARG A 19 1.02 1.74 -5.46
N HIS A 20 0.61 2.95 -5.11
CA HIS A 20 0.11 3.95 -6.07
C HIS A 20 1.08 4.16 -7.24
N GLY A 21 0.58 4.66 -8.36
CA GLY A 21 1.37 5.02 -9.54
C GLY A 21 2.41 6.10 -9.26
N GLU A 22 3.39 6.25 -10.16
CA GLU A 22 4.38 7.31 -10.07
C GLU A 22 3.71 8.68 -10.09
N THR A 23 4.14 9.57 -9.19
CA THR A 23 3.68 10.95 -9.10
C THR A 23 4.79 11.93 -9.44
N GLU A 24 4.44 13.21 -9.70
CA GLU A 24 5.41 14.28 -9.93
C GLU A 24 6.44 14.38 -8.79
N TRP A 25 6.02 14.20 -7.54
CA TRP A 25 6.93 14.24 -6.40
C TRP A 25 7.83 13.01 -6.30
N ASN A 26 7.40 11.85 -6.80
CA ASN A 26 8.31 10.71 -6.95
C ASN A 26 9.41 11.00 -7.97
N MET A 27 9.05 11.62 -9.11
CA MET A 27 10.03 12.01 -10.14
C MET A 27 11.00 13.08 -9.63
N LEU A 28 10.56 13.97 -8.75
CA LEU A 28 11.37 15.01 -8.13
C LEU A 28 12.08 14.55 -6.84
N GLU A 29 12.01 13.26 -6.52
CA GLU A 29 12.60 12.67 -5.30
C GLU A 29 12.16 13.36 -4.01
N LYS A 30 10.92 13.85 -3.95
CA LYS A 30 10.35 14.52 -2.78
C LYS A 30 9.58 13.56 -1.90
N PHE A 31 9.75 13.72 -0.59
CA PHE A 31 8.94 13.02 0.41
C PHE A 31 7.50 13.50 0.39
N GLN A 32 6.57 12.62 0.09
CA GLN A 32 5.15 12.99 0.03
C GLN A 32 4.45 12.85 1.37
N GLY A 33 4.71 11.74 2.05
CA GLY A 33 3.94 11.39 3.24
C GLY A 33 2.44 11.45 2.98
N GLN A 34 1.73 12.21 3.79
CA GLN A 34 0.29 12.41 3.65
C GLN A 34 -0.09 13.63 2.79
N LEU A 35 0.87 14.37 2.24
CA LEU A 35 0.61 15.32 1.16
C LEU A 35 0.40 14.57 -0.16
N ASN A 36 -0.11 15.26 -1.19
CA ASN A 36 -0.44 14.64 -2.47
C ASN A 36 0.18 15.40 -3.64
N SER A 37 0.57 14.68 -4.69
CA SER A 37 0.91 15.23 -6.00
C SER A 37 0.26 14.38 -7.10
N ALA A 38 0.09 14.96 -8.28
CA ALA A 38 -0.56 14.30 -9.41
C ALA A 38 0.27 13.10 -9.91
N LEU A 39 -0.41 12.11 -10.51
CA LEU A 39 0.24 11.04 -11.24
C LEU A 39 0.94 11.60 -12.47
N THR A 40 2.14 11.09 -12.80
CA THR A 40 2.81 11.41 -14.06
C THR A 40 2.18 10.64 -15.23
N GLU A 41 2.36 11.11 -16.46
CA GLU A 41 1.93 10.36 -17.66
C GLU A 41 2.52 8.94 -17.66
N ARG A 42 3.81 8.79 -17.36
CA ARG A 42 4.47 7.49 -17.22
C ARG A 42 3.87 6.64 -16.11
N GLY A 43 3.50 7.26 -14.99
CA GLY A 43 2.79 6.60 -13.90
C GLY A 43 1.44 6.05 -14.35
N ILE A 44 0.65 6.84 -15.07
CA ILE A 44 -0.63 6.45 -15.65
C ILE A 44 -0.46 5.29 -16.62
N GLU A 45 0.50 5.38 -17.57
CA GLU A 45 0.78 4.31 -18.52
C GLU A 45 1.14 2.98 -17.81
N LYS A 46 1.97 3.05 -16.77
CA LYS A 46 2.32 1.86 -15.98
C LYS A 46 1.11 1.26 -15.27
N ILE A 47 0.24 2.10 -14.68
CA ILE A 47 -0.99 1.64 -14.02
C ILE A 47 -1.94 1.00 -15.05
N VAL A 48 -2.10 1.58 -16.24
CA VAL A 48 -2.90 0.98 -17.32
C VAL A 48 -2.37 -0.41 -17.70
N LYS A 49 -1.03 -0.57 -17.78
CA LYS A 49 -0.42 -1.88 -18.03
C LYS A 49 -0.75 -2.87 -16.90
N THR A 50 -0.59 -2.47 -15.65
CA THR A 50 -0.95 -3.31 -14.50
C THR A 50 -2.46 -3.64 -14.50
N GLY A 51 -3.31 -2.67 -14.87
CA GLY A 51 -4.76 -2.89 -15.04
C GLY A 51 -5.09 -3.95 -16.09
N LYS A 52 -4.33 -4.00 -17.18
CA LYS A 52 -4.46 -5.06 -18.20
C LYS A 52 -3.99 -6.42 -17.68
N GLU A 53 -2.96 -6.49 -16.86
CA GLU A 53 -2.53 -7.73 -16.19
C GLU A 53 -3.64 -8.26 -15.25
N LEU A 54 -4.38 -7.35 -14.62
CA LEU A 54 -5.47 -7.64 -13.70
C LEU A 54 -6.87 -7.64 -14.36
N GLU A 55 -6.96 -7.50 -15.68
CA GLU A 55 -8.24 -7.31 -16.40
C GLU A 55 -9.27 -8.42 -16.19
N ASN A 56 -8.79 -9.64 -15.93
CA ASN A 56 -9.64 -10.83 -15.71
C ASN A 56 -9.75 -11.22 -14.23
N VAL A 57 -9.28 -10.39 -13.31
CA VAL A 57 -9.47 -10.59 -11.88
C VAL A 57 -10.81 -10.01 -11.46
N LYS A 58 -11.71 -10.86 -10.96
CA LYS A 58 -13.01 -10.41 -10.44
C LYS A 58 -12.84 -9.92 -9.01
N PHE A 59 -12.71 -8.61 -8.84
CA PHE A 59 -12.67 -7.99 -7.51
C PHE A 59 -14.05 -7.99 -6.85
N LYS A 60 -14.08 -8.16 -5.54
CA LYS A 60 -15.28 -8.06 -4.67
C LYS A 60 -15.38 -6.69 -4.01
N ALA A 61 -14.25 -6.13 -3.63
CA ALA A 61 -14.13 -4.82 -3.02
C ALA A 61 -12.81 -4.15 -3.40
N VAL A 62 -12.76 -2.84 -3.27
CA VAL A 62 -11.58 -2.02 -3.54
C VAL A 62 -11.41 -1.01 -2.42
N TYR A 63 -10.25 -1.03 -1.81
CA TYR A 63 -9.88 -0.13 -0.73
C TYR A 63 -8.71 0.75 -1.15
N THR A 64 -8.74 2.01 -0.78
CA THR A 64 -7.65 2.96 -1.00
C THR A 64 -7.35 3.72 0.29
N SER A 65 -6.18 4.34 0.38
CA SER A 65 -6.00 5.42 1.32
C SER A 65 -6.91 6.61 0.95
N GLU A 66 -6.94 7.64 1.77
CA GLU A 66 -7.70 8.87 1.49
C GLU A 66 -6.98 9.79 0.48
N LEU A 67 -5.73 9.46 0.09
CA LEU A 67 -4.88 10.34 -0.73
C LEU A 67 -5.16 10.15 -2.22
N GLY A 68 -5.27 11.28 -2.96
CA GLY A 68 -5.68 11.31 -4.36
C GLY A 68 -4.93 10.32 -5.24
N ARG A 69 -3.60 10.23 -5.12
CA ARG A 69 -2.78 9.32 -5.93
C ARG A 69 -3.17 7.83 -5.82
N THR A 70 -3.70 7.38 -4.66
CA THR A 70 -4.18 5.99 -4.51
C THR A 70 -5.56 5.82 -5.11
N ILE A 71 -6.41 6.83 -5.01
CA ILE A 71 -7.75 6.87 -5.58
C ILE A 71 -7.63 6.82 -7.10
N ASP A 72 -6.86 7.74 -7.70
CA ASP A 72 -6.65 7.82 -9.15
C ASP A 72 -6.06 6.49 -9.68
N THR A 73 -5.11 5.89 -8.94
CA THR A 73 -4.54 4.58 -9.29
C THR A 73 -5.61 3.50 -9.33
N ALA A 74 -6.45 3.40 -8.31
CA ALA A 74 -7.51 2.39 -8.24
C ALA A 74 -8.55 2.58 -9.34
N GLU A 75 -8.94 3.81 -9.65
CA GLU A 75 -9.88 4.12 -10.72
C GLU A 75 -9.34 3.63 -12.07
N ILE A 76 -8.08 3.94 -12.39
CA ILE A 76 -7.45 3.49 -13.65
C ILE A 76 -7.41 1.94 -13.73
N ILE A 77 -7.11 1.24 -12.62
CA ILE A 77 -7.15 -0.23 -12.59
C ILE A 77 -8.56 -0.74 -12.92
N LEU A 78 -9.60 -0.16 -12.29
CA LEU A 78 -10.99 -0.59 -12.51
C LEU A 78 -11.48 -0.27 -13.92
N GLU A 79 -11.09 0.86 -14.51
CA GLU A 79 -11.41 1.21 -15.88
C GLU A 79 -10.83 0.23 -16.90
N ASN A 80 -9.72 -0.45 -16.57
CA ASN A 80 -9.11 -1.49 -17.40
C ASN A 80 -9.60 -2.90 -17.08
N ASN A 81 -10.42 -3.07 -16.04
CA ASN A 81 -10.92 -4.38 -15.60
C ASN A 81 -12.14 -4.82 -16.41
N ASN A 82 -12.12 -6.05 -16.96
CA ASN A 82 -13.17 -6.60 -17.82
C ASN A 82 -14.52 -6.81 -17.12
N PHE A 83 -14.53 -6.98 -15.80
CA PHE A 83 -15.76 -7.13 -15.02
C PHE A 83 -16.38 -5.79 -14.69
N GLU A 84 -15.56 -4.73 -14.49
CA GLU A 84 -16.06 -3.41 -14.10
C GLU A 84 -16.48 -2.56 -15.29
N LYS A 85 -15.72 -2.55 -16.38
CA LYS A 85 -16.03 -1.75 -17.57
C LYS A 85 -17.31 -2.19 -18.32
N LYS A 86 -17.75 -3.46 -18.10
CA LYS A 86 -19.00 -3.97 -18.67
C LYS A 86 -20.24 -3.66 -17.84
N LYS A 87 -20.06 -3.12 -16.64
CA LYS A 87 -21.17 -2.74 -15.77
C LYS A 87 -21.65 -1.32 -16.06
N ASP A 88 -22.93 -1.07 -15.85
CA ASP A 88 -23.43 0.29 -15.73
C ASP A 88 -22.70 0.99 -14.60
N VAL A 89 -22.43 2.30 -14.74
CA VAL A 89 -21.61 3.08 -13.77
C VAL A 89 -22.12 2.92 -12.33
N GLU A 90 -23.43 2.89 -12.14
CA GLU A 90 -24.08 2.75 -10.83
C GLU A 90 -23.85 1.37 -10.16
N LYS A 91 -23.47 0.35 -10.97
CA LYS A 91 -23.23 -1.02 -10.50
C LYS A 91 -21.74 -1.36 -10.36
N ARG A 92 -20.85 -0.39 -10.66
CA ARG A 92 -19.41 -0.56 -10.49
C ARG A 92 -19.05 -0.60 -9.01
N LEU A 93 -17.91 -1.23 -8.72
CA LEU A 93 -17.36 -1.22 -7.38
C LEU A 93 -17.07 0.22 -6.94
N LYS A 94 -17.55 0.58 -5.76
CA LYS A 94 -17.21 1.85 -5.10
C LYS A 94 -15.90 1.68 -4.37
N LEU A 95 -15.08 2.73 -4.39
CA LEU A 95 -13.86 2.77 -3.62
C LEU A 95 -14.19 3.06 -2.15
N GLU A 96 -13.71 2.20 -1.27
CA GLU A 96 -13.76 2.42 0.17
C GLU A 96 -12.45 3.05 0.62
N LYS A 97 -12.53 4.27 1.16
CA LYS A 97 -11.36 5.03 1.62
C LYS A 97 -11.14 4.77 3.10
N LEU A 98 -9.92 4.38 3.44
CA LEU A 98 -9.51 4.10 4.82
C LEU A 98 -8.28 4.92 5.17
N SER A 99 -8.36 5.76 6.19
CA SER A 99 -7.22 6.52 6.71
C SER A 99 -6.11 5.60 7.24
N GLU A 100 -6.48 4.40 7.67
CA GLU A 100 -5.55 3.37 8.10
C GLU A 100 -4.57 2.93 7.00
N LEU A 101 -4.94 3.15 5.72
CA LEU A 101 -4.09 2.85 4.56
C LEU A 101 -3.23 4.05 4.12
N ASN A 102 -3.30 5.20 4.81
CA ASN A 102 -2.46 6.36 4.48
C ASN A 102 -0.97 6.04 4.62
N GLU A 103 -0.14 6.81 3.90
CA GLU A 103 1.32 6.75 4.03
C GLU A 103 1.76 7.18 5.43
N ILE A 104 2.97 6.84 5.81
CA ILE A 104 3.62 7.37 6.99
C ILE A 104 3.60 8.91 6.94
N TYR A 105 3.19 9.53 8.03
CA TYR A 105 3.27 10.98 8.16
C TYR A 105 4.71 11.38 8.46
N PHE A 106 5.40 11.95 7.47
CA PHE A 106 6.81 12.31 7.59
C PHE A 106 7.05 13.72 8.17
N GLY A 107 6.04 14.31 8.78
CA GLY A 107 6.19 15.59 9.46
C GLY A 107 6.79 16.68 8.59
N GLU A 108 7.88 17.28 9.07
CA GLU A 108 8.56 18.39 8.41
C GLU A 108 9.31 18.01 7.13
N TRP A 109 9.51 16.70 6.87
CA TRP A 109 10.13 16.24 5.61
C TRP A 109 9.18 16.30 4.42
N GLN A 110 7.87 16.38 4.66
CA GLN A 110 6.88 16.40 3.57
C GLN A 110 7.07 17.59 2.64
N GLY A 111 7.27 17.33 1.36
CA GLY A 111 7.55 18.32 0.32
C GLY A 111 9.04 18.63 0.11
N MET A 112 9.93 18.18 1.01
CA MET A 112 11.37 18.32 0.84
C MET A 112 11.91 17.21 -0.07
N ASP A 113 12.99 17.51 -0.81
CA ASP A 113 13.79 16.51 -1.48
C ASP A 113 14.87 15.91 -0.54
N PHE A 114 15.50 14.83 -1.00
CA PHE A 114 16.55 14.15 -0.20
C PHE A 114 17.68 15.10 0.24
N LYS A 115 18.11 16.02 -0.62
CA LYS A 115 19.22 16.94 -0.31
C LYS A 115 18.83 17.93 0.77
N GLU A 116 17.61 18.45 0.70
CA GLU A 116 17.05 19.33 1.71
C GLU A 116 16.94 18.65 3.06
N ILE A 117 16.49 17.37 3.07
CA ILE A 117 16.35 16.56 4.29
C ILE A 117 17.73 16.33 4.92
N PHE A 118 18.71 15.82 4.16
CA PHE A 118 20.08 15.61 4.68
C PHE A 118 20.77 16.89 5.12
N LEU A 119 20.45 18.02 4.51
CA LEU A 119 21.01 19.31 4.91
C LEU A 119 20.42 19.82 6.23
N LYS A 120 19.10 19.69 6.42
CA LYS A 120 18.38 20.24 7.57
C LYS A 120 18.34 19.28 8.77
N TYR A 121 18.29 17.98 8.50
CA TYR A 121 18.11 16.91 9.49
C TYR A 121 19.12 15.78 9.28
N PRO A 122 20.45 16.07 9.28
CA PRO A 122 21.47 15.09 8.88
C PRO A 122 21.47 13.81 9.72
N GLU A 123 21.23 13.92 11.02
CA GLU A 123 21.20 12.78 11.95
C GLU A 123 19.96 11.91 11.67
N GLU A 124 18.76 12.50 11.65
CA GLU A 124 17.53 11.77 11.42
C GLU A 124 17.45 11.19 10.00
N ALA A 125 17.99 11.93 9.00
CA ALA A 125 18.11 11.41 7.65
C ALA A 125 19.02 10.17 7.62
N HIS A 126 20.19 10.25 8.26
CA HIS A 126 21.07 9.08 8.37
C HIS A 126 20.36 7.90 9.04
N ASN A 127 19.71 8.16 10.17
CA ASN A 127 19.01 7.12 10.93
C ASN A 127 17.89 6.48 10.10
N TYR A 128 17.02 7.25 9.46
CA TYR A 128 15.94 6.72 8.63
C TYR A 128 16.43 5.86 7.46
N PHE A 129 17.55 6.24 6.83
CA PHE A 129 18.04 5.54 5.63
C PHE A 129 18.99 4.40 5.92
N TYR A 130 19.75 4.46 7.04
CA TYR A 130 20.88 3.57 7.27
C TYR A 130 20.93 2.96 8.68
N ASP A 131 20.17 3.49 9.63
CA ASP A 131 20.17 3.04 11.04
C ASP A 131 18.80 3.27 11.69
N VAL A 132 17.79 2.61 11.13
CA VAL A 132 16.37 2.82 11.49
C VAL A 132 16.09 2.61 12.97
N LYS A 133 16.89 1.79 13.66
CA LYS A 133 16.77 1.57 15.12
C LYS A 133 16.97 2.85 15.93
N ASN A 134 17.71 3.80 15.38
CA ASN A 134 17.97 5.09 16.00
C ASN A 134 17.13 6.23 15.40
N TYR A 135 16.27 5.95 14.43
CA TYR A 135 15.34 6.95 13.90
C TYR A 135 14.26 7.31 14.92
N CYS A 136 14.07 8.60 15.13
CA CYS A 136 13.06 9.16 16.02
C CYS A 136 12.17 10.14 15.25
N ALA A 137 10.94 9.73 14.93
CA ALA A 137 10.04 10.54 14.12
C ALA A 137 9.59 11.82 14.84
N GLU A 138 9.61 11.87 16.17
CA GLU A 138 9.29 13.08 16.97
C GLU A 138 10.20 14.24 16.60
N ASN A 139 11.49 14.00 16.31
CA ASN A 139 12.47 15.03 15.94
C ASN A 139 12.12 15.76 14.64
N VAL A 140 11.30 15.15 13.80
CA VAL A 140 10.80 15.72 12.55
C VAL A 140 9.28 15.93 12.59
N LYS A 141 8.66 15.80 13.76
CA LYS A 141 7.21 15.87 14.00
C LYS A 141 6.42 14.89 13.12
N GLY A 142 7.00 13.74 12.87
CA GLY A 142 6.44 12.66 12.06
C GLY A 142 5.67 11.63 12.87
N GLU A 143 5.16 10.62 12.17
CA GLU A 143 4.55 9.41 12.74
C GLU A 143 5.64 8.37 12.99
N GLU A 144 5.68 7.78 14.17
CA GLU A 144 6.58 6.67 14.45
C GLU A 144 6.29 5.49 13.52
N LEU A 145 7.34 4.86 12.98
CA LEU A 145 7.20 3.78 12.00
C LEU A 145 6.37 2.61 12.54
N LYS A 146 6.54 2.32 13.83
CA LYS A 146 5.77 1.28 14.51
C LYS A 146 4.28 1.62 14.57
N ASP A 147 3.93 2.86 14.89
CA ASP A 147 2.53 3.31 14.97
C ASP A 147 1.90 3.27 13.57
N GLY A 148 2.64 3.66 12.53
CA GLY A 148 2.22 3.55 11.15
C GLY A 148 1.95 2.11 10.71
N LEU A 149 2.81 1.16 11.10
CA LEU A 149 2.58 -0.28 10.87
C LEU A 149 1.35 -0.78 11.61
N GLU A 150 1.19 -0.46 12.89
CA GLU A 150 0.03 -0.88 13.69
C GLU A 150 -1.27 -0.33 13.10
N ARG A 151 -1.28 0.92 12.68
CA ARG A 151 -2.39 1.56 11.96
C ARG A 151 -2.73 0.80 10.69
N PHE A 152 -1.74 0.49 9.85
CA PHE A 152 -1.93 -0.26 8.60
C PHE A 152 -2.49 -1.68 8.85
N LEU A 153 -1.94 -2.41 9.83
CA LEU A 153 -2.43 -3.73 10.23
C LEU A 153 -3.87 -3.68 10.73
N SER A 154 -4.26 -2.61 11.43
CA SER A 154 -5.65 -2.37 11.84
C SER A 154 -6.57 -2.21 10.63
N GLY A 155 -6.15 -1.46 9.61
CA GLY A 155 -6.86 -1.33 8.33
C GLY A 155 -7.03 -2.66 7.61
N LEU A 156 -5.96 -3.45 7.50
CA LEU A 156 -6.04 -4.79 6.91
C LEU A 156 -6.98 -5.71 7.70
N LYS A 157 -6.95 -5.64 9.02
CA LYS A 157 -7.87 -6.41 9.87
C LYS A 157 -9.34 -6.03 9.63
N LYS A 158 -9.64 -4.75 9.45
CA LYS A 158 -10.98 -4.27 9.09
C LYS A 158 -11.37 -4.84 7.74
N ILE A 159 -10.53 -4.70 6.70
CA ILE A 159 -10.79 -5.22 5.35
C ILE A 159 -11.10 -6.72 5.38
N VAL A 160 -10.29 -7.54 6.07
CA VAL A 160 -10.55 -8.99 6.13
C VAL A 160 -11.76 -9.35 6.99
N ASN A 161 -12.21 -8.49 7.90
CA ASN A 161 -13.44 -8.71 8.65
C ASN A 161 -14.71 -8.37 7.85
N ASP A 162 -14.62 -7.37 6.97
CA ASP A 162 -15.73 -6.87 6.17
C ASP A 162 -15.97 -7.74 4.91
N ASN A 163 -14.98 -8.57 4.55
CA ASN A 163 -15.06 -9.44 3.37
C ASN A 163 -14.97 -10.92 3.76
N GLU A 164 -15.84 -11.74 3.20
CA GLU A 164 -15.90 -13.18 3.53
C GLU A 164 -15.00 -14.03 2.62
N GLU A 165 -14.94 -13.70 1.34
CA GLU A 165 -14.18 -14.42 0.32
C GLU A 165 -13.91 -13.57 -0.92
N GLY A 166 -12.98 -13.99 -1.76
CA GLY A 166 -12.71 -13.42 -3.09
C GLY A 166 -11.49 -12.51 -3.14
N ASN A 167 -11.38 -11.78 -4.25
CA ASN A 167 -10.24 -10.92 -4.52
C ASN A 167 -10.54 -9.48 -4.07
N ILE A 168 -9.64 -8.91 -3.32
CA ILE A 168 -9.74 -7.54 -2.80
C ILE A 168 -8.55 -6.75 -3.37
N LEU A 169 -8.82 -5.60 -3.98
CA LEU A 169 -7.78 -4.66 -4.37
C LEU A 169 -7.56 -3.65 -3.24
N ILE A 170 -6.31 -3.44 -2.87
CA ILE A 170 -5.89 -2.48 -1.84
C ILE A 170 -4.80 -1.60 -2.46
N VAL A 171 -5.04 -0.30 -2.57
CA VAL A 171 -4.05 0.65 -3.10
C VAL A 171 -3.57 1.55 -1.97
N THR A 172 -2.25 1.53 -1.73
CA THR A 172 -1.60 2.22 -0.63
C THR A 172 -0.22 2.76 -1.06
N HIS A 173 0.75 2.87 -0.16
CA HIS A 173 1.97 3.65 -0.35
C HIS A 173 3.25 2.85 -0.09
N GLY A 174 4.40 3.49 -0.39
CA GLY A 174 5.70 2.83 -0.38
C GLY A 174 6.22 2.47 0.99
N ALA A 175 6.32 3.44 1.89
CA ALA A 175 6.94 3.20 3.19
C ALA A 175 6.09 2.27 4.08
N VAL A 176 4.77 2.49 4.11
CA VAL A 176 3.88 1.60 4.89
C VAL A 176 3.88 0.16 4.35
N LEU A 177 4.06 -0.04 3.04
CA LEU A 177 4.20 -1.39 2.46
C LEU A 177 5.54 -2.02 2.80
N GLU A 178 6.62 -1.25 2.82
CA GLU A 178 7.93 -1.73 3.25
C GLU A 178 7.88 -2.25 4.69
N LEU A 179 7.27 -1.49 5.61
CA LEU A 179 7.03 -1.93 6.99
C LEU A 179 6.21 -3.22 7.06
N PHE A 180 5.13 -3.30 6.27
CA PHE A 180 4.29 -4.49 6.23
C PHE A 180 5.02 -5.72 5.69
N PHE A 181 5.85 -5.58 4.65
CA PHE A 181 6.61 -6.71 4.11
C PHE A 181 7.66 -7.21 5.09
N ASN A 182 8.36 -6.30 5.78
CA ASN A 182 9.30 -6.67 6.86
C ASN A 182 8.58 -7.42 7.99
N TYR A 183 7.39 -6.95 8.39
CA TYR A 183 6.56 -7.63 9.39
C TYR A 183 6.17 -9.07 8.95
N ILE A 184 5.79 -9.27 7.68
CA ILE A 184 5.41 -10.58 7.15
C ILE A 184 6.61 -11.53 7.07
N GLU A 185 7.80 -11.03 6.77
CA GLU A 185 9.04 -11.82 6.71
C GLU A 185 9.62 -12.11 8.09
N SER A 186 8.93 -11.77 9.17
CA SER A 186 9.36 -11.91 10.56
C SER A 186 10.66 -11.15 10.87
N LYS A 187 10.96 -10.14 10.08
CA LYS A 187 11.97 -9.13 10.40
C LYS A 187 11.36 -8.16 11.42
N GLU A 188 12.15 -7.70 12.36
CA GLU A 188 11.72 -6.62 13.27
C GLU A 188 11.37 -5.39 12.43
N ALA A 189 10.42 -4.54 12.91
CA ALA A 189 9.97 -3.38 12.15
C ALA A 189 11.10 -2.36 11.85
N ASP A 190 12.19 -2.48 12.54
CA ASP A 190 13.42 -1.69 12.50
C ASP A 190 14.61 -2.43 11.85
N ASP A 191 14.39 -3.60 11.24
CA ASP A 191 15.41 -4.33 10.49
C ASP A 191 15.26 -4.04 8.99
N PHE A 192 15.90 -2.93 8.55
CA PHE A 192 15.84 -2.42 7.19
C PHE A 192 17.11 -2.70 6.37
N ASP A 193 17.93 -3.66 6.76
CA ASP A 193 19.18 -3.99 6.05
C ASP A 193 18.96 -4.35 4.57
N GLU A 194 17.75 -4.79 4.21
CA GLU A 194 17.31 -4.94 2.83
C GLU A 194 15.97 -4.24 2.64
N ARG A 195 15.95 -3.13 1.89
CA ARG A 195 14.71 -2.43 1.55
C ARG A 195 13.88 -3.23 0.56
N ASN A 196 12.80 -3.82 1.04
CA ASN A 196 11.80 -4.51 0.21
C ASN A 196 10.84 -3.49 -0.44
N LEU A 197 11.40 -2.53 -1.19
CA LEU A 197 10.60 -1.51 -1.86
C LEU A 197 9.85 -2.11 -3.04
N ILE A 198 8.54 -1.92 -3.05
CA ILE A 198 7.70 -2.16 -4.21
C ILE A 198 7.71 -0.93 -5.11
N GLY A 199 7.86 -1.12 -6.42
CA GLY A 199 7.83 -0.03 -7.39
C GLY A 199 6.45 0.61 -7.52
N ASN A 200 6.41 1.90 -7.92
CA ASN A 200 5.15 2.58 -8.19
C ASN A 200 4.31 1.80 -9.22
N GLY A 201 3.02 1.61 -8.97
CA GLY A 201 2.11 0.88 -9.84
C GLY A 201 2.31 -0.64 -9.85
N GLU A 202 3.15 -1.19 -8.96
CA GLU A 202 3.32 -2.63 -8.76
C GLU A 202 2.46 -3.15 -7.61
N TYR A 203 2.17 -4.45 -7.63
CA TYR A 203 1.37 -5.11 -6.60
C TYR A 203 2.03 -6.42 -6.15
N ARG A 204 1.60 -6.88 -4.97
CA ARG A 204 1.87 -8.23 -4.47
C ARG A 204 0.53 -8.88 -4.11
N ILE A 205 0.45 -10.20 -4.24
CA ILE A 205 -0.74 -10.95 -3.84
C ILE A 205 -0.45 -11.64 -2.51
N PHE A 206 -1.38 -11.49 -1.58
CA PHE A 206 -1.37 -12.18 -0.31
C PHE A 206 -2.63 -13.03 -0.18
N THR A 207 -2.45 -14.27 0.25
CA THR A 207 -3.56 -15.07 0.74
C THR A 207 -3.72 -14.83 2.22
N TYR A 208 -4.90 -14.36 2.64
CA TYR A 208 -5.28 -14.32 4.05
C TYR A 208 -6.08 -15.56 4.40
N LYS A 209 -5.51 -16.40 5.29
CA LYS A 209 -6.12 -17.64 5.74
C LYS A 209 -5.72 -17.92 7.20
N ASN A 210 -6.67 -18.36 8.01
CA ASN A 210 -6.42 -18.74 9.42
C ASN A 210 -5.71 -17.65 10.24
N GLY A 211 -6.04 -16.37 9.99
CA GLY A 211 -5.46 -15.24 10.71
C GLY A 211 -4.05 -14.82 10.25
N LYS A 212 -3.55 -15.40 9.16
CA LYS A 212 -2.20 -15.12 8.65
C LYS A 212 -2.26 -14.58 7.22
N TYR A 213 -1.34 -13.67 6.92
CA TYR A 213 -1.05 -13.20 5.57
C TYR A 213 0.12 -14.02 5.02
N VAL A 214 -0.07 -14.63 3.85
CA VAL A 214 0.96 -15.40 3.16
C VAL A 214 1.16 -14.79 1.79
N MET A 215 2.36 -14.28 1.51
CA MET A 215 2.70 -13.72 0.20
C MET A 215 2.78 -14.85 -0.84
N GLU A 216 2.07 -14.68 -1.97
CA GLU A 216 2.18 -15.60 -3.09
C GLU A 216 3.49 -15.31 -3.85
N THR A 217 4.31 -16.34 -4.04
CA THR A 217 5.50 -16.23 -4.89
C THR A 217 5.10 -16.20 -6.36
N PHE A 218 5.42 -15.10 -7.05
CA PHE A 218 5.29 -15.07 -8.51
C PHE A 218 6.50 -15.72 -9.15
N GLU A 219 6.34 -16.89 -9.74
CA GLU A 219 7.21 -17.27 -10.84
C GLU A 219 6.91 -16.31 -12.00
N LYS A 220 7.80 -15.33 -12.25
CA LYS A 220 7.73 -14.59 -13.51
C LYS A 220 7.81 -15.64 -14.62
N LYS A 221 6.71 -15.88 -15.34
CA LYS A 221 6.79 -16.56 -16.62
C LYS A 221 7.66 -15.66 -17.51
N LEU A 222 8.90 -16.11 -17.74
CA LEU A 222 9.85 -15.57 -18.69
C LEU A 222 9.25 -15.56 -20.11
#